data_a4f261264424ec726e62d2e1d3839bab
#
_entry.id   a4f261264424ec726e62d2e1d3839bab
#
_cell.length_a   1.000
_cell.length_b   1.000
_cell.length_c   1.000
_cell.angle_alpha   90.00
_cell.angle_beta   90.00
_cell.angle_gamma   90.00
#
_symmetry.space_group_name_H-M   'P 1'
#
loop_
_entity.id
_entity.type
_entity.pdbx_description
1 polymer ?
#
loop_
_entity_poly.entity_id
_entity_poly.type
_entity_poly.pdbx_seq_one_letter_code
_entity_poly.pdbx_strand_id
1 'polypeptide(L)'
;MIIDAHTHVWPRWPYEPPVPDDETRGSYENLLFQLDAAGVDRAVLVNARITRSEDNNDYGARAVREHPDRFFQIVDLDGRWGPDYHQPGAADRLRALVDAYRPAGVSHYLAAKNDGWLRSAEGTAFFEVAAEHSLLVNFAAPPVWMADLREVARSFPTVPLLVNHLGVVGLHPAGIEEALELVLDGGDLPNLLVKVSGYYYGAERPWDYPYADRMQIVRAFYDNWGPTRMIWASDWPSVLPNMSYRQSLEILREHAEFLSPADLDLILGNTLADILTARGRM
;
A
#
# COMPACT_ATOMS: atom_id res chain seq x y z
N MET A 1 0.81 6.56 -18.22
CA MET A 1 0.93 7.26 -16.92
C MET A 1 1.51 6.30 -15.89
N ILE A 2 2.46 6.77 -15.08
CA ILE A 2 3.04 5.94 -14.00
C ILE A 2 2.61 6.52 -12.66
N ILE A 3 2.05 5.69 -11.79
CA ILE A 3 1.58 6.10 -10.45
C ILE A 3 2.18 5.16 -9.41
N ASP A 4 2.96 5.72 -8.47
CA ASP A 4 3.43 4.98 -7.32
C ASP A 4 2.30 4.79 -6.30
N ALA A 5 1.87 3.55 -6.10
CA ALA A 5 0.72 3.24 -5.26
C ALA A 5 1.02 3.22 -3.75
N HIS A 6 2.30 3.37 -3.35
CA HIS A 6 2.67 3.33 -1.94
C HIS A 6 3.97 4.07 -1.67
N THR A 7 3.82 5.26 -1.15
CA THR A 7 4.92 6.06 -0.60
C THR A 7 4.54 6.57 0.79
N HIS A 8 5.54 6.88 1.58
CA HIS A 8 5.35 7.56 2.86
C HIS A 8 6.06 8.90 2.83
N VAL A 9 5.52 9.87 3.55
CA VAL A 9 6.19 11.16 3.76
C VAL A 9 6.14 11.55 5.23
N TRP A 10 7.24 12.06 5.74
CA TRP A 10 7.35 12.54 7.12
C TRP A 10 8.13 13.85 7.19
N PRO A 11 7.78 14.74 8.11
CA PRO A 11 8.55 15.98 8.31
C PRO A 11 9.91 15.71 8.94
N ARG A 12 10.08 14.52 9.54
CA ARG A 12 11.32 14.04 10.14
C ARG A 12 11.36 12.51 10.06
N TRP A 13 12.56 11.95 9.80
CA TRP A 13 12.78 10.51 9.71
C TRP A 13 12.31 9.78 10.97
N PRO A 14 11.34 8.85 10.87
CA PRO A 14 10.73 8.24 12.05
C PRO A 14 11.40 6.94 12.49
N TYR A 15 12.34 6.41 11.69
CA TYR A 15 12.93 5.09 11.91
C TYR A 15 14.27 5.16 12.65
N GLU A 16 14.64 4.01 13.23
CA GLU A 16 15.98 3.76 13.78
C GLU A 16 16.81 2.95 12.75
N PRO A 17 18.13 3.16 12.65
CA PRO A 17 18.87 4.22 13.35
C PRO A 17 18.54 5.62 12.81
N PRO A 18 18.81 6.69 13.60
CA PRO A 18 18.65 8.07 13.13
C PRO A 18 19.62 8.34 11.97
N VAL A 19 19.21 9.23 11.08
CA VAL A 19 19.96 9.60 9.89
C VAL A 19 20.42 11.06 9.97
N PRO A 20 21.55 11.46 9.33
CA PRO A 20 22.08 12.82 9.41
C PRO A 20 21.21 13.86 8.69
N ASP A 21 20.33 13.42 7.78
CA ASP A 21 19.43 14.22 6.96
C ASP A 21 17.95 13.95 7.34
N ASP A 22 17.66 13.81 8.62
CA ASP A 22 16.37 13.37 9.17
C ASP A 22 15.18 14.26 8.79
N GLU A 23 15.39 15.57 8.55
CA GLU A 23 14.34 16.52 8.13
C GLU A 23 14.03 16.47 6.63
N THR A 24 14.93 15.91 5.82
CA THR A 24 14.77 15.92 4.36
C THR A 24 14.60 14.53 3.74
N ARG A 25 15.15 13.49 4.37
CA ARG A 25 15.14 12.13 3.82
C ARG A 25 13.76 11.61 3.47
N GLY A 26 12.77 11.84 4.33
CA GLY A 26 11.38 11.41 4.15
C GLY A 26 10.44 12.54 3.75
N SER A 27 10.92 13.73 3.38
CA SER A 27 10.05 14.86 3.06
C SER A 27 9.35 14.69 1.70
N TYR A 28 8.16 15.30 1.52
CA TYR A 28 7.46 15.23 0.24
C TYR A 28 8.19 16.00 -0.86
N GLU A 29 9.01 16.98 -0.53
CA GLU A 29 9.89 17.68 -1.50
C GLU A 29 10.95 16.74 -2.06
N ASN A 30 11.54 15.88 -1.22
CA ASN A 30 12.46 14.86 -1.69
C ASN A 30 11.73 13.79 -2.52
N LEU A 31 10.51 13.40 -2.11
CA LEU A 31 9.70 12.49 -2.93
C LEU A 31 9.44 13.08 -4.32
N LEU A 32 9.05 14.36 -4.43
CA LEU A 32 8.87 15.03 -5.73
C LEU A 32 10.12 14.95 -6.60
N PHE A 33 11.28 15.21 -6.02
CA PHE A 33 12.55 15.05 -6.74
C PHE A 33 12.76 13.61 -7.26
N GLN A 34 12.43 12.59 -6.44
CA GLN A 34 12.54 11.19 -6.86
C GLN A 34 11.56 10.85 -7.99
N LEU A 35 10.29 11.32 -7.89
CA LEU A 35 9.30 11.15 -8.93
C LEU A 35 9.79 11.74 -10.26
N ASP A 36 10.25 12.98 -10.24
CA ASP A 36 10.72 13.68 -11.43
C ASP A 36 11.95 13.01 -12.05
N ALA A 37 12.92 12.60 -11.21
CA ALA A 37 14.12 11.91 -11.64
C ALA A 37 13.85 10.53 -12.26
N ALA A 38 12.76 9.87 -11.85
CA ALA A 38 12.39 8.55 -12.35
C ALA A 38 11.29 8.60 -13.45
N GLY A 39 10.74 9.79 -13.76
CA GLY A 39 9.65 9.93 -14.73
C GLY A 39 8.31 9.36 -14.22
N VAL A 40 8.06 9.44 -12.91
CA VAL A 40 6.80 9.03 -12.28
C VAL A 40 5.87 10.22 -12.18
N ASP A 41 4.65 10.07 -12.68
CA ASP A 41 3.70 11.19 -12.79
C ASP A 41 3.10 11.57 -11.44
N ARG A 42 2.67 10.58 -10.65
CA ARG A 42 1.95 10.78 -9.38
C ARG A 42 2.34 9.74 -8.33
N ALA A 43 2.03 10.02 -7.07
CA ALA A 43 2.18 9.07 -5.98
C ALA A 43 1.01 9.10 -4.98
N VAL A 44 0.77 7.95 -4.36
CA VAL A 44 -0.16 7.79 -3.25
C VAL A 44 0.62 7.88 -1.94
N LEU A 45 0.35 8.91 -1.15
CA LEU A 45 0.91 9.09 0.19
C LEU A 45 0.10 8.22 1.16
N VAL A 46 0.68 7.11 1.57
CA VAL A 46 0.10 6.22 2.59
C VAL A 46 0.59 6.70 3.95
N ASN A 47 -0.27 7.37 4.68
CA ASN A 47 0.10 7.86 6.00
C ASN A 47 0.30 6.72 7.00
N ALA A 48 1.21 6.93 7.93
CA ALA A 48 1.49 6.01 9.03
C ALA A 48 1.76 6.82 10.30
N ARG A 49 0.81 6.81 11.24
CA ARG A 49 0.88 7.51 12.53
C ARG A 49 1.69 6.70 13.53
N ILE A 50 2.95 6.47 13.21
CA ILE A 50 3.89 5.74 14.05
C ILE A 50 4.54 6.66 15.09
N THR A 51 5.30 6.10 16.02
CA THR A 51 6.05 6.86 17.04
C THR A 51 6.81 8.04 16.41
N ARG A 52 6.68 9.23 16.98
CA ARG A 52 7.23 10.52 16.50
C ARG A 52 6.58 11.06 15.22
N SER A 53 5.42 10.54 14.80
CA SER A 53 4.73 10.96 13.58
C SER A 53 3.21 10.86 13.74
N GLU A 54 2.70 11.23 14.92
CA GLU A 54 1.28 11.19 15.25
C GLU A 54 0.46 12.15 14.38
N ASP A 55 1.08 13.20 13.86
CA ASP A 55 0.52 14.22 12.95
C ASP A 55 0.69 13.87 11.47
N ASN A 56 1.04 12.64 11.13
CA ASN A 56 1.36 12.25 9.76
C ASN A 56 0.19 12.44 8.77
N ASN A 57 -1.06 12.32 9.22
CA ASN A 57 -2.22 12.63 8.38
C ASN A 57 -2.23 14.12 7.98
N ASP A 58 -1.90 15.04 8.89
CA ASP A 58 -1.82 16.47 8.60
C ASP A 58 -0.68 16.80 7.64
N TYR A 59 0.48 16.14 7.80
CA TYR A 59 1.61 16.31 6.91
C TYR A 59 1.30 15.85 5.49
N GLY A 60 0.68 14.68 5.32
CA GLY A 60 0.22 14.18 4.02
C GLY A 60 -0.83 15.09 3.38
N ALA A 61 -1.78 15.60 4.17
CA ALA A 61 -2.79 16.54 3.69
C ALA A 61 -2.17 17.88 3.23
N ARG A 62 -1.11 18.34 3.89
CA ARG A 62 -0.34 19.51 3.44
C ARG A 62 0.29 19.26 2.08
N ALA A 63 0.99 18.14 1.92
CA ALA A 63 1.62 17.77 0.65
C ALA A 63 0.61 17.73 -0.51
N VAL A 64 -0.58 17.14 -0.30
CA VAL A 64 -1.63 17.10 -1.33
C VAL A 64 -2.19 18.49 -1.65
N ARG A 65 -2.38 19.38 -0.66
CA ARG A 65 -2.83 20.75 -0.90
C ARG A 65 -1.83 21.58 -1.70
N GLU A 66 -0.52 21.37 -1.45
CA GLU A 66 0.54 22.09 -2.14
C GLU A 66 0.81 21.52 -3.54
N HIS A 67 0.57 20.21 -3.74
CA HIS A 67 0.84 19.50 -5.00
C HIS A 67 -0.33 18.58 -5.40
N PRO A 68 -1.53 19.12 -5.66
CA PRO A 68 -2.74 18.33 -5.92
C PRO A 68 -2.65 17.49 -7.20
N ASP A 69 -1.82 17.91 -8.16
CA ASP A 69 -1.59 17.19 -9.42
C ASP A 69 -0.58 16.05 -9.29
N ARG A 70 0.10 15.94 -8.14
CA ARG A 70 1.17 14.95 -7.92
C ARG A 70 0.79 13.91 -6.87
N PHE A 71 -0.05 14.24 -5.89
CA PHE A 71 -0.28 13.39 -4.74
C PHE A 71 -1.74 13.05 -4.51
N PHE A 72 -1.99 11.82 -4.06
CA PHE A 72 -3.22 11.36 -3.44
C PHE A 72 -2.93 10.98 -1.99
N GLN A 73 -3.89 11.20 -1.08
CA GLN A 73 -3.73 10.82 0.32
C GLN A 73 -4.54 9.57 0.67
N ILE A 74 -3.91 8.63 1.35
CA ILE A 74 -4.54 7.56 2.13
C ILE A 74 -4.20 7.82 3.60
N VAL A 75 -5.22 8.17 4.40
CA VAL A 75 -5.04 8.48 5.83
C VAL A 75 -4.82 7.23 6.66
N ASP A 76 -4.06 7.33 7.76
CA ASP A 76 -3.93 6.24 8.75
C ASP A 76 -5.07 6.32 9.76
N LEU A 77 -5.74 5.21 9.97
CA LEU A 77 -6.75 5.04 11.02
C LEU A 77 -6.47 3.77 11.82
N ASP A 78 -6.35 3.94 13.14
CA ASP A 78 -6.31 2.86 14.12
C ASP A 78 -5.28 1.76 13.81
N GLY A 79 -4.07 2.15 13.37
CA GLY A 79 -2.99 1.20 13.13
C GLY A 79 -2.64 0.40 14.41
N ARG A 80 -2.12 -0.82 14.24
CA ARG A 80 -1.80 -1.80 15.29
C ARG A 80 -0.90 -1.29 16.44
N TRP A 81 -0.27 -0.15 16.26
CA TRP A 81 0.58 0.51 17.27
C TRP A 81 -0.15 1.60 18.06
N GLY A 82 -1.39 1.92 17.66
CA GLY A 82 -2.20 2.94 18.33
C GLY A 82 -3.11 2.35 19.42
N PRO A 83 -3.55 3.18 20.37
CA PRO A 83 -4.44 2.75 21.46
C PRO A 83 -5.85 2.42 20.96
N ASP A 84 -6.25 2.95 19.81
CA ASP A 84 -7.59 2.77 19.24
C ASP A 84 -7.70 1.53 18.33
N TYR A 85 -6.62 0.75 18.21
CA TYR A 85 -6.61 -0.45 17.37
C TYR A 85 -7.74 -1.40 17.75
N HIS A 86 -8.65 -1.64 16.81
CA HIS A 86 -9.83 -2.50 16.93
C HIS A 86 -10.75 -2.15 18.12
N GLN A 87 -10.68 -0.90 18.62
CA GLN A 87 -11.61 -0.41 19.63
C GLN A 87 -12.94 0.03 18.99
N PRO A 88 -14.06 0.00 19.75
CA PRO A 88 -15.36 0.47 19.28
C PRO A 88 -15.31 1.90 18.71
N GLY A 89 -16.17 2.20 17.71
CA GLY A 89 -16.31 3.51 17.11
C GLY A 89 -15.35 3.78 15.93
N ALA A 90 -14.74 2.75 15.32
CA ALA A 90 -13.86 2.91 14.17
C ALA A 90 -14.56 3.61 12.98
N ALA A 91 -15.84 3.32 12.75
CA ALA A 91 -16.64 3.96 11.70
C ALA A 91 -16.79 5.48 11.93
N ASP A 92 -17.03 5.93 13.17
CA ASP A 92 -17.17 7.36 13.49
C ASP A 92 -15.81 8.08 13.37
N ARG A 93 -14.73 7.44 13.80
CA ARG A 93 -13.38 7.96 13.59
C ARG A 93 -13.04 8.07 12.11
N LEU A 94 -13.45 7.09 11.27
CA LEU A 94 -13.26 7.17 9.82
C LEU A 94 -14.04 8.34 9.21
N ARG A 95 -15.32 8.55 9.57
CA ARG A 95 -16.11 9.71 9.12
C ARG A 95 -15.42 11.02 9.47
N ALA A 96 -14.94 11.16 10.70
CA ALA A 96 -14.19 12.35 11.13
C ALA A 96 -12.94 12.61 10.27
N LEU A 97 -12.19 11.57 9.89
CA LEU A 97 -11.05 11.71 8.98
C LEU A 97 -11.47 12.08 7.56
N VAL A 98 -12.58 11.52 7.06
CA VAL A 98 -13.12 11.87 5.74
C VAL A 98 -13.53 13.35 5.71
N ASP A 99 -14.21 13.85 6.73
CA ASP A 99 -14.62 15.25 6.84
C ASP A 99 -13.41 16.18 6.91
N ALA A 100 -12.39 15.81 7.66
CA ALA A 100 -11.19 16.62 7.85
C ALA A 100 -10.28 16.68 6.62
N TYR A 101 -10.06 15.54 5.94
CA TYR A 101 -9.00 15.40 4.93
C TYR A 101 -9.52 15.13 3.51
N ARG A 102 -10.75 14.65 3.33
CA ARG A 102 -11.30 14.21 2.03
C ARG A 102 -10.34 13.26 1.27
N PRO A 103 -9.81 12.22 1.94
CA PRO A 103 -8.75 11.39 1.41
C PRO A 103 -9.24 10.52 0.24
N ALA A 104 -8.31 10.01 -0.57
CA ALA A 104 -8.61 8.99 -1.56
C ALA A 104 -8.89 7.61 -0.93
N GLY A 105 -8.39 7.38 0.28
CA GLY A 105 -8.57 6.13 0.98
C GLY A 105 -8.13 6.18 2.43
N VAL A 106 -8.22 5.03 3.09
CA VAL A 106 -7.78 4.80 4.46
C VAL A 106 -6.82 3.62 4.52
N SER A 107 -5.77 3.73 5.32
CA SER A 107 -4.83 2.65 5.61
C SER A 107 -5.12 2.05 6.97
N HIS A 108 -5.12 0.72 7.02
CA HIS A 108 -5.30 -0.04 8.25
C HIS A 108 -4.17 -1.07 8.39
N TYR A 109 -3.37 -0.92 9.44
CA TYR A 109 -2.20 -1.75 9.70
C TYR A 109 -2.57 -2.86 10.68
N LEU A 110 -2.68 -4.09 10.18
CA LEU A 110 -3.13 -5.23 10.95
C LEU A 110 -2.01 -5.88 11.77
N ALA A 111 -2.36 -6.38 12.96
CA ALA A 111 -1.43 -7.11 13.82
C ALA A 111 -1.09 -8.49 13.25
N ALA A 112 -0.01 -9.11 13.78
CA ALA A 112 0.41 -10.46 13.36
C ALA A 112 -0.63 -11.56 13.64
N LYS A 113 -1.50 -11.34 14.64
CA LYS A 113 -2.59 -12.26 14.99
C LYS A 113 -3.92 -11.72 14.49
N ASN A 114 -4.65 -12.54 13.77
CA ASN A 114 -6.03 -12.25 13.37
C ASN A 114 -6.96 -12.43 14.59
N ASP A 115 -7.70 -11.38 14.94
CA ASP A 115 -8.68 -11.35 16.03
C ASP A 115 -10.13 -11.37 15.54
N GLY A 116 -10.34 -11.46 14.22
CA GLY A 116 -11.65 -11.51 13.59
C GLY A 116 -12.33 -10.15 13.41
N TRP A 117 -11.65 -9.03 13.72
CA TRP A 117 -12.25 -7.70 13.67
C TRP A 117 -12.82 -7.35 12.28
N LEU A 118 -12.14 -7.73 11.19
CA LEU A 118 -12.61 -7.43 9.83
C LEU A 118 -14.02 -7.94 9.54
N ARG A 119 -14.46 -9.02 10.21
CA ARG A 119 -15.78 -9.63 10.07
C ARG A 119 -16.72 -9.31 11.23
N SER A 120 -16.28 -8.52 12.19
CA SER A 120 -17.11 -8.05 13.31
C SER A 120 -18.12 -6.98 12.86
N ALA A 121 -19.05 -6.64 13.75
CA ALA A 121 -19.96 -5.52 13.51
C ALA A 121 -19.21 -4.18 13.34
N GLU A 122 -18.13 -3.96 14.09
CA GLU A 122 -17.28 -2.76 13.98
C GLU A 122 -16.55 -2.72 12.62
N GLY A 123 -15.97 -3.84 12.19
CA GLY A 123 -15.35 -3.95 10.87
C GLY A 123 -16.35 -3.72 9.74
N THR A 124 -17.54 -4.32 9.84
CA THR A 124 -18.63 -4.10 8.88
C THR A 124 -19.01 -2.63 8.78
N ALA A 125 -19.22 -1.95 9.91
CA ALA A 125 -19.55 -0.52 9.93
C ALA A 125 -18.41 0.36 9.34
N PHE A 126 -17.15 -0.02 9.55
CA PHE A 126 -16.01 0.65 8.93
C PHE A 126 -16.06 0.53 7.39
N PHE A 127 -16.34 -0.65 6.83
CA PHE A 127 -16.44 -0.85 5.38
C PHE A 127 -17.69 -0.20 4.77
N GLU A 128 -18.79 -0.08 5.50
CA GLU A 128 -19.96 0.70 5.08
C GLU A 128 -19.58 2.17 4.86
N VAL A 129 -18.82 2.77 5.77
CA VAL A 129 -18.31 4.14 5.61
C VAL A 129 -17.34 4.23 4.43
N ALA A 130 -16.45 3.24 4.26
CA ALA A 130 -15.53 3.23 3.12
C ALA A 130 -16.28 3.16 1.78
N ALA A 131 -17.36 2.37 1.70
CA ALA A 131 -18.21 2.29 0.52
C ALA A 131 -18.98 3.60 0.27
N GLU A 132 -19.60 4.18 1.31
CA GLU A 132 -20.34 5.44 1.27
C GLU A 132 -19.50 6.58 0.69
N HIS A 133 -18.23 6.67 1.11
CA HIS A 133 -17.32 7.74 0.69
C HIS A 133 -16.39 7.34 -0.47
N SER A 134 -16.65 6.21 -1.12
CA SER A 134 -15.85 5.72 -2.27
C SER A 134 -14.35 5.62 -1.98
N LEU A 135 -13.97 5.19 -0.77
CA LEU A 135 -12.59 5.10 -0.34
C LEU A 135 -11.91 3.84 -0.88
N LEU A 136 -10.61 3.94 -1.15
CA LEU A 136 -9.70 2.79 -1.21
C LEU A 136 -9.40 2.35 0.23
N VAL A 137 -9.33 1.04 0.50
CA VAL A 137 -8.87 0.54 1.80
C VAL A 137 -7.55 -0.19 1.61
N ASN A 138 -6.50 0.36 2.22
CA ASN A 138 -5.14 -0.12 2.10
C ASN A 138 -4.74 -0.93 3.34
N PHE A 139 -4.24 -2.15 3.16
CA PHE A 139 -3.89 -3.04 4.26
C PHE A 139 -2.42 -3.41 4.29
N ALA A 140 -1.77 -3.14 5.42
CA ALA A 140 -0.59 -3.88 5.82
C ALA A 140 -1.03 -5.15 6.56
N ALA A 141 -1.23 -6.23 5.83
CA ALA A 141 -1.87 -7.45 6.34
C ALA A 141 -0.95 -8.66 6.22
N PRO A 142 -0.58 -9.31 7.34
CA PRO A 142 0.01 -10.65 7.29
C PRO A 142 -0.92 -11.67 6.62
N PRO A 143 -0.39 -12.77 6.00
CA PRO A 143 -1.19 -13.76 5.27
C PRO A 143 -2.36 -14.36 6.06
N VAL A 144 -2.27 -14.45 7.38
CA VAL A 144 -3.33 -14.94 8.27
C VAL A 144 -4.66 -14.16 8.17
N TRP A 145 -4.63 -12.94 7.64
CA TRP A 145 -5.82 -12.11 7.45
C TRP A 145 -6.50 -12.31 6.08
N MET A 146 -5.86 -13.01 5.16
CA MET A 146 -6.34 -13.08 3.76
C MET A 146 -7.71 -13.73 3.63
N ALA A 147 -8.03 -14.72 4.45
CA ALA A 147 -9.37 -15.34 4.46
C ALA A 147 -10.46 -14.31 4.79
N ASP A 148 -10.23 -13.46 5.80
CA ASP A 148 -11.18 -12.42 6.19
C ASP A 148 -11.24 -11.29 5.14
N LEU A 149 -10.10 -10.92 4.53
CA LEU A 149 -10.07 -9.92 3.44
C LEU A 149 -10.88 -10.40 2.23
N ARG A 150 -10.87 -11.69 1.90
CA ARG A 150 -11.72 -12.24 0.84
C ARG A 150 -13.21 -12.14 1.17
N GLU A 151 -13.61 -12.43 2.40
CA GLU A 151 -15.01 -12.26 2.83
C GLU A 151 -15.45 -10.80 2.77
N VAL A 152 -14.58 -9.88 3.20
CA VAL A 152 -14.81 -8.43 3.05
C VAL A 152 -14.94 -8.03 1.57
N ALA A 153 -14.05 -8.52 0.70
CA ALA A 153 -14.10 -8.23 -0.72
C ALA A 153 -15.44 -8.68 -1.36
N ARG A 154 -15.95 -9.84 -0.97
CA ARG A 154 -17.28 -10.34 -1.41
C ARG A 154 -18.42 -9.50 -0.87
N SER A 155 -18.34 -9.07 0.40
CA SER A 155 -19.39 -8.31 1.06
C SER A 155 -19.44 -6.85 0.59
N PHE A 156 -18.30 -6.28 0.19
CA PHE A 156 -18.17 -4.89 -0.24
C PHE A 156 -17.52 -4.79 -1.64
N PRO A 157 -18.17 -5.28 -2.69
CA PRO A 157 -17.57 -5.41 -4.04
C PRO A 157 -17.21 -4.06 -4.68
N THR A 158 -17.77 -2.96 -4.19
CA THR A 158 -17.46 -1.59 -4.66
C THR A 158 -16.24 -0.98 -3.99
N VAL A 159 -15.72 -1.58 -2.91
CA VAL A 159 -14.56 -1.06 -2.16
C VAL A 159 -13.31 -1.77 -2.65
N PRO A 160 -12.33 -1.07 -3.25
CA PRO A 160 -11.05 -1.67 -3.57
C PRO A 160 -10.24 -1.90 -2.31
N LEU A 161 -9.78 -3.12 -2.14
CA LEU A 161 -8.92 -3.56 -1.03
C LEU A 161 -7.50 -3.74 -1.59
N LEU A 162 -6.56 -2.95 -1.09
CA LEU A 162 -5.18 -2.93 -1.55
C LEU A 162 -4.29 -3.63 -0.52
N VAL A 163 -3.74 -4.79 -0.86
CA VAL A 163 -2.83 -5.55 0.00
C VAL A 163 -1.40 -5.13 -0.27
N ASN A 164 -0.69 -4.64 0.76
CA ASN A 164 0.66 -4.14 0.62
C ASN A 164 1.69 -5.25 0.39
N HIS A 165 2.75 -4.93 -0.36
CA HIS A 165 4.04 -5.62 -0.39
C HIS A 165 3.91 -7.12 -0.67
N LEU A 166 3.21 -7.48 -1.79
CA LEU A 166 3.00 -8.88 -2.18
C LEU A 166 2.41 -9.74 -1.04
N GLY A 167 1.54 -9.13 -0.20
CA GLY A 167 0.94 -9.80 0.95
C GLY A 167 1.95 -10.16 2.05
N VAL A 168 3.13 -9.51 2.07
CA VAL A 168 4.26 -9.75 2.98
C VAL A 168 4.63 -11.24 3.13
N VAL A 169 4.43 -12.02 2.05
CA VAL A 169 4.68 -13.48 2.06
C VAL A 169 6.10 -13.85 2.47
N GLY A 170 7.07 -12.97 2.18
CA GLY A 170 8.48 -13.18 2.56
C GLY A 170 8.73 -13.15 4.07
N LEU A 171 7.81 -12.64 4.87
CA LEU A 171 7.91 -12.58 6.34
C LEU A 171 7.14 -13.71 7.05
N HIS A 172 6.50 -14.61 6.30
CA HIS A 172 5.72 -15.68 6.89
C HIS A 172 6.63 -16.73 7.57
N PRO A 173 6.38 -17.11 8.83
CA PRO A 173 7.28 -17.99 9.58
C PRO A 173 7.38 -19.41 9.01
N ALA A 174 6.38 -19.89 8.31
CA ALA A 174 6.37 -21.20 7.66
C ALA A 174 6.93 -21.18 6.22
N GLY A 175 7.38 -20.00 5.74
CA GLY A 175 7.98 -19.84 4.42
C GLY A 175 7.06 -19.29 3.35
N ILE A 176 7.64 -19.01 2.18
CA ILE A 176 6.97 -18.34 1.06
C ILE A 176 5.88 -19.24 0.45
N GLU A 177 6.11 -20.54 0.30
CA GLU A 177 5.17 -21.46 -0.34
C GLU A 177 3.84 -21.51 0.42
N GLU A 178 3.89 -21.73 1.74
CA GLU A 178 2.69 -21.73 2.58
C GLU A 178 1.99 -20.35 2.61
N ALA A 179 2.76 -19.27 2.65
CA ALA A 179 2.20 -17.93 2.56
C ALA A 179 1.50 -17.67 1.23
N LEU A 180 2.06 -18.12 0.10
CA LEU A 180 1.44 -18.01 -1.22
C LEU A 180 0.12 -18.78 -1.30
N GLU A 181 0.03 -19.98 -0.74
CA GLU A 181 -1.23 -20.74 -0.67
C GLU A 181 -2.33 -19.93 0.05
N LEU A 182 -1.97 -19.21 1.12
CA LEU A 182 -2.93 -18.37 1.86
C LEU A 182 -3.36 -17.13 1.07
N VAL A 183 -2.46 -16.49 0.32
CA VAL A 183 -2.74 -15.18 -0.30
C VAL A 183 -3.27 -15.27 -1.72
N LEU A 184 -2.92 -16.30 -2.49
CA LEU A 184 -3.30 -16.40 -3.91
C LEU A 184 -4.76 -16.82 -4.12
N ASP A 185 -5.37 -17.52 -3.16
CA ASP A 185 -6.80 -17.81 -3.18
C ASP A 185 -7.60 -16.49 -3.11
N GLY A 186 -8.31 -16.11 -4.13
CA GLY A 186 -8.98 -14.80 -4.26
C GLY A 186 -8.76 -14.19 -5.64
N GLY A 187 -8.16 -14.96 -6.53
CA GLY A 187 -7.98 -14.60 -7.92
C GLY A 187 -9.27 -14.26 -8.68
N ASP A 188 -10.43 -14.59 -8.17
CA ASP A 188 -11.76 -14.29 -8.69
C ASP A 188 -12.37 -12.97 -8.19
N LEU A 189 -11.72 -12.29 -7.22
CA LEU A 189 -12.24 -11.08 -6.58
C LEU A 189 -11.69 -9.81 -7.23
N PRO A 190 -12.47 -9.10 -8.07
CA PRO A 190 -11.96 -7.99 -8.89
C PRO A 190 -11.55 -6.76 -8.07
N ASN A 191 -12.08 -6.61 -6.85
CA ASN A 191 -11.79 -5.51 -5.95
C ASN A 191 -10.69 -5.81 -4.93
N LEU A 192 -10.06 -6.98 -5.00
CA LEU A 192 -8.90 -7.33 -4.18
C LEU A 192 -7.64 -7.21 -5.03
N LEU A 193 -6.77 -6.25 -4.69
CA LEU A 193 -5.56 -5.93 -5.44
C LEU A 193 -4.31 -6.11 -4.57
N VAL A 194 -3.17 -6.39 -5.20
CA VAL A 194 -1.88 -6.47 -4.52
C VAL A 194 -0.94 -5.38 -4.98
N LYS A 195 -0.22 -4.76 -4.05
CA LYS A 195 0.87 -3.84 -4.34
C LYS A 195 2.17 -4.63 -4.54
N VAL A 196 2.74 -4.46 -5.73
CA VAL A 196 3.99 -5.11 -6.13
C VAL A 196 5.15 -4.26 -5.64
N SER A 197 5.62 -4.57 -4.44
CA SER A 197 6.70 -3.88 -3.71
C SER A 197 7.22 -4.76 -2.58
N GLY A 198 8.21 -4.26 -1.84
CA GLY A 198 8.69 -4.93 -0.63
C GLY A 198 9.47 -6.21 -0.91
N TYR A 199 10.18 -6.30 -2.03
CA TYR A 199 10.98 -7.47 -2.41
C TYR A 199 12.02 -7.85 -1.36
N TYR A 200 12.52 -6.86 -0.61
CA TYR A 200 13.49 -7.04 0.45
C TYR A 200 12.92 -7.63 1.74
N TYR A 201 11.58 -7.63 1.91
CA TYR A 201 10.95 -8.22 3.09
C TYR A 201 11.20 -9.72 3.18
N GLY A 202 11.88 -10.14 4.25
CA GLY A 202 12.26 -11.52 4.48
C GLY A 202 13.33 -12.07 3.52
N ALA A 203 13.98 -11.23 2.72
CA ALA A 203 15.13 -11.64 1.93
C ALA A 203 16.32 -11.90 2.85
N GLU A 204 17.12 -12.96 2.58
CA GLU A 204 18.33 -13.27 3.33
C GLU A 204 19.35 -12.11 3.25
N ARG A 205 19.41 -11.47 2.08
CA ARG A 205 20.23 -10.29 1.80
C ARG A 205 19.34 -9.17 1.27
N PRO A 206 18.79 -8.31 2.13
CA PRO A 206 17.83 -7.26 1.72
C PRO A 206 18.38 -6.25 0.71
N TRP A 207 19.70 -6.16 0.55
CA TRP A 207 20.40 -5.28 -0.40
C TRP A 207 20.78 -5.98 -1.73
N ASP A 208 20.39 -7.23 -1.94
CA ASP A 208 20.79 -8.05 -3.10
C ASP A 208 19.86 -7.82 -4.30
N TYR A 209 19.85 -6.57 -4.79
CA TYR A 209 19.14 -6.22 -6.03
C TYR A 209 19.65 -7.05 -7.21
N PRO A 210 18.83 -7.61 -8.12
CA PRO A 210 17.40 -7.32 -8.32
C PRO A 210 16.43 -8.34 -7.67
N TYR A 211 16.78 -9.02 -6.62
CA TYR A 211 15.90 -9.98 -5.91
C TYR A 211 15.35 -11.08 -6.81
N ALA A 212 16.20 -11.71 -7.61
CA ALA A 212 15.81 -12.73 -8.59
C ALA A 212 15.01 -13.89 -7.98
N ASP A 213 15.33 -14.27 -6.73
CA ASP A 213 14.63 -15.27 -5.93
C ASP A 213 13.19 -14.85 -5.55
N ARG A 214 12.90 -13.53 -5.55
CA ARG A 214 11.56 -12.98 -5.23
C ARG A 214 10.69 -12.80 -6.45
N MET A 215 11.26 -12.81 -7.65
CA MET A 215 10.51 -12.64 -8.88
C MET A 215 9.48 -13.77 -9.10
N GLN A 216 9.72 -14.95 -8.53
CA GLN A 216 8.73 -16.04 -8.48
C GLN A 216 7.44 -15.66 -7.74
N ILE A 217 7.51 -14.79 -6.71
CA ILE A 217 6.33 -14.31 -5.98
C ILE A 217 5.51 -13.40 -6.90
N VAL A 218 6.16 -12.48 -7.60
CA VAL A 218 5.50 -11.60 -8.59
C VAL A 218 4.84 -12.44 -9.68
N ARG A 219 5.54 -13.47 -10.18
CA ARG A 219 5.01 -14.40 -11.19
C ARG A 219 3.79 -15.16 -10.67
N ALA A 220 3.82 -15.63 -9.42
CA ALA A 220 2.69 -16.33 -8.82
C ALA A 220 1.43 -15.43 -8.73
N PHE A 221 1.57 -14.18 -8.35
CA PHE A 221 0.46 -13.21 -8.39
C PHE A 221 -0.01 -12.94 -9.82
N TYR A 222 0.91 -12.76 -10.77
CA TYR A 222 0.56 -12.53 -12.17
C TYR A 222 -0.25 -13.69 -12.75
N ASP A 223 0.18 -14.93 -12.54
CA ASP A 223 -0.48 -16.12 -13.07
C ASP A 223 -1.86 -16.39 -12.42
N ASN A 224 -2.06 -15.97 -11.16
CA ASN A 224 -3.30 -16.23 -10.42
C ASN A 224 -4.27 -15.05 -10.42
N TRP A 225 -3.77 -13.81 -10.30
CA TRP A 225 -4.61 -12.63 -10.17
C TRP A 225 -4.70 -11.81 -11.47
N GLY A 226 -3.68 -11.92 -12.33
CA GLY A 226 -3.55 -11.16 -13.56
C GLY A 226 -3.13 -9.70 -13.33
N PRO A 227 -2.68 -9.02 -14.41
CA PRO A 227 -2.07 -7.68 -14.32
C PRO A 227 -3.04 -6.58 -13.87
N THR A 228 -4.34 -6.74 -14.09
CA THR A 228 -5.38 -5.76 -13.70
C THR A 228 -5.63 -5.70 -12.19
N ARG A 229 -5.01 -6.58 -11.40
CA ARG A 229 -5.10 -6.58 -9.93
C ARG A 229 -3.75 -6.47 -9.26
N MET A 230 -2.74 -6.15 -10.03
CA MET A 230 -1.40 -5.84 -9.55
C MET A 230 -1.14 -4.34 -9.77
N ILE A 231 -0.61 -3.66 -8.77
CA ILE A 231 -0.25 -2.25 -8.86
C ILE A 231 1.15 -2.03 -8.30
N TRP A 232 2.02 -1.38 -9.07
CA TRP A 232 3.37 -1.08 -8.63
C TRP A 232 3.38 -0.09 -7.47
N ALA A 233 4.35 -0.28 -6.58
CA ALA A 233 4.62 0.62 -5.47
C ALA A 233 6.10 0.57 -5.10
N SER A 234 6.67 1.71 -4.68
CA SER A 234 8.08 1.78 -4.28
C SER A 234 8.33 1.42 -2.83
N ASP A 235 7.39 1.75 -1.95
CA ASP A 235 7.58 1.79 -0.49
C ASP A 235 8.63 2.83 -0.06
N TRP A 236 8.73 3.94 -0.82
CA TRP A 236 9.63 5.04 -0.46
C TRP A 236 9.15 5.75 0.82
N PRO A 237 10.01 6.19 1.73
CA PRO A 237 11.47 6.07 1.73
C PRO A 237 11.99 4.82 2.43
N SER A 238 11.13 3.91 2.89
CA SER A 238 11.49 2.66 3.57
C SER A 238 12.35 1.74 2.70
N VAL A 239 12.23 1.87 1.39
CA VAL A 239 13.01 1.10 0.40
C VAL A 239 14.49 1.51 0.35
N LEU A 240 14.82 2.77 0.68
CA LEU A 240 16.15 3.35 0.44
C LEU A 240 17.36 2.62 1.06
N PRO A 241 17.24 1.96 2.22
CA PRO A 241 18.34 1.14 2.74
C PRO A 241 18.69 -0.09 1.86
N ASN A 242 17.81 -0.47 0.94
CA ASN A 242 17.89 -1.71 0.19
C ASN A 242 18.08 -1.48 -1.31
N MET A 243 17.41 -0.49 -1.89
CA MET A 243 17.55 -0.09 -3.29
C MET A 243 17.16 1.39 -3.47
N SER A 244 17.60 2.02 -4.56
CA SER A 244 17.17 3.36 -4.91
C SER A 244 15.70 3.39 -5.34
N TYR A 245 15.08 4.58 -5.30
CA TYR A 245 13.72 4.78 -5.80
C TYR A 245 13.56 4.30 -7.26
N ARG A 246 14.51 4.68 -8.13
CA ARG A 246 14.50 4.27 -9.53
C ARG A 246 14.60 2.74 -9.69
N GLN A 247 15.44 2.08 -8.92
CA GLN A 247 15.54 0.61 -8.96
C GLN A 247 14.23 -0.07 -8.60
N SER A 248 13.42 0.50 -7.70
CA SER A 248 12.09 -0.05 -7.35
C SER A 248 11.11 -0.04 -8.52
N LEU A 249 11.28 0.88 -9.48
CA LEU A 249 10.51 0.92 -10.72
C LEU A 249 11.11 -0.01 -11.79
N GLU A 250 12.43 0.07 -12.00
CA GLU A 250 13.10 -0.68 -13.07
C GLU A 250 13.12 -2.19 -12.82
N ILE A 251 12.95 -2.64 -11.57
CA ILE A 251 12.92 -4.08 -11.27
C ILE A 251 11.83 -4.83 -12.05
N LEU A 252 10.66 -4.24 -12.24
CA LEU A 252 9.60 -4.84 -13.06
C LEU A 252 9.89 -4.72 -14.55
N ARG A 253 10.45 -3.60 -14.98
CA ARG A 253 10.74 -3.34 -16.40
C ARG A 253 11.86 -4.21 -16.94
N GLU A 254 12.88 -4.44 -16.12
CA GLU A 254 14.13 -5.08 -16.55
C GLU A 254 14.20 -6.57 -16.17
N HIS A 255 13.47 -6.99 -15.13
CA HIS A 255 13.65 -8.33 -14.57
C HIS A 255 12.37 -9.18 -14.51
N ALA A 256 11.21 -8.63 -14.87
CA ALA A 256 9.95 -9.38 -14.99
C ALA A 256 9.66 -9.73 -16.46
N GLU A 257 10.54 -10.47 -17.12
CA GLU A 257 10.48 -10.82 -18.55
C GLU A 257 9.16 -11.49 -18.97
N PHE A 258 8.39 -12.01 -18.03
CA PHE A 258 7.09 -12.62 -18.29
C PHE A 258 5.96 -11.60 -18.48
N LEU A 259 6.18 -10.34 -18.14
CA LEU A 259 5.19 -9.28 -18.33
C LEU A 259 5.27 -8.72 -19.75
N SER A 260 4.13 -8.64 -20.43
CA SER A 260 4.06 -7.92 -21.71
C SER A 260 4.14 -6.39 -21.48
N PRO A 261 4.50 -5.58 -22.48
CA PRO A 261 4.44 -4.12 -22.36
C PRO A 261 3.06 -3.60 -21.93
N ALA A 262 1.97 -4.22 -22.38
CA ALA A 262 0.62 -3.85 -22.00
C ALA A 262 0.33 -4.18 -20.52
N ASP A 263 0.83 -5.30 -20.01
CA ASP A 263 0.69 -5.66 -18.60
C ASP A 263 1.51 -4.72 -17.70
N LEU A 264 2.71 -4.34 -18.16
CA LEU A 264 3.51 -3.33 -17.46
C LEU A 264 2.77 -1.99 -17.36
N ASP A 265 2.14 -1.52 -18.43
CA ASP A 265 1.36 -0.27 -18.41
C ASP A 265 0.19 -0.34 -17.41
N LEU A 266 -0.47 -1.49 -17.30
CA LEU A 266 -1.51 -1.72 -16.30
C LEU A 266 -0.93 -1.65 -14.88
N ILE A 267 0.11 -2.43 -14.61
CA ILE A 267 0.72 -2.56 -13.28
C ILE A 267 1.35 -1.24 -12.83
N LEU A 268 2.03 -0.53 -13.73
CA LEU A 268 2.76 0.69 -13.39
C LEU A 268 1.87 1.92 -13.17
N GLY A 269 0.58 1.87 -13.59
CA GLY A 269 -0.27 3.02 -13.30
C GLY A 269 -1.69 2.96 -13.83
N ASN A 270 -1.97 2.34 -14.99
CA ASN A 270 -3.29 2.44 -15.60
C ASN A 270 -4.39 1.81 -14.72
N THR A 271 -4.13 0.67 -14.10
CA THR A 271 -5.08 0.03 -13.17
C THR A 271 -5.45 0.98 -12.01
N LEU A 272 -4.46 1.62 -11.39
CA LEU A 272 -4.75 2.56 -10.29
C LEU A 272 -5.40 3.85 -10.78
N ALA A 273 -5.02 4.36 -11.96
CA ALA A 273 -5.64 5.51 -12.60
C ALA A 273 -7.14 5.29 -12.86
N ASP A 274 -7.51 4.13 -13.40
CA ASP A 274 -8.90 3.75 -13.65
C ASP A 274 -9.70 3.68 -12.34
N ILE A 275 -9.13 3.08 -11.29
CA ILE A 275 -9.75 3.00 -9.97
C ILE A 275 -9.98 4.40 -9.38
N LEU A 276 -9.00 5.29 -9.45
CA LEU A 276 -9.10 6.66 -8.94
C LEU A 276 -10.08 7.51 -9.76
N THR A 277 -10.07 7.38 -11.08
CA THR A 277 -11.01 8.07 -11.99
C THR A 277 -12.44 7.66 -11.72
N ALA A 278 -12.72 6.37 -11.60
CA ALA A 278 -14.06 5.86 -11.28
C ALA A 278 -14.62 6.38 -9.94
N ARG A 279 -13.75 6.95 -9.08
CA ARG A 279 -14.10 7.54 -7.77
C ARG A 279 -14.05 9.06 -7.77
N GLY A 280 -13.88 9.70 -8.93
CA GLY A 280 -13.81 11.15 -9.05
C GLY A 280 -12.59 11.76 -8.33
N ARG A 281 -11.47 11.01 -8.30
CA ARG A 281 -10.22 11.45 -7.66
C ARG A 281 -9.15 11.91 -8.65
N MET A 282 -9.37 11.69 -9.97
CA MET A 282 -8.47 12.16 -11.04
C MET A 282 -9.16 13.18 -11.91
#